data_699ceca720d4a423a99f564d4138d0ec
#
_entry.id   699ceca720d4a423a99f564d4138d0ec
#
_cell.length_a   1.000
_cell.length_b   1.000
_cell.length_c   1.000
_cell.angle_alpha   90.00
_cell.angle_beta   90.00
_cell.angle_gamma   90.00
#
_symmetry.space_group_name_H-M   'P 1'
#
loop_
_entity.id
_entity.type
_entity.pdbx_description
1 polymer ?
#
loop_
_entity_poly.entity_id
_entity_poly.type
_entity_poly.pdbx_seq_one_letter_code
_entity_poly.pdbx_strand_id
1 'polypeptide(L)'
;MKRENNQHAGNAGGLLVFILTAGVFGIINTEMGVVGILPQIAETFRISVPDAGWTVGLFALIVALSAPVMPMLFSRVNRRTVMLLALGTFTLSNLVSAFTDSFTVVLIARAIPAFLHPVYVSMAFTVAAAPAGKA
;
A
#
# COMPACT_ATOMS: atom_id res chain seq x y z
N MET A 1 22.66 -33.29 1.35
CA MET A 1 21.60 -32.98 2.33
C MET A 1 21.67 -31.55 2.95
N LYS A 2 22.80 -31.10 3.56
CA LYS A 2 22.92 -29.76 4.13
C LYS A 2 22.99 -28.62 3.10
N ARG A 3 23.50 -28.87 1.90
CA ARG A 3 23.60 -27.88 0.80
C ARG A 3 22.27 -27.65 0.08
N GLU A 4 21.46 -28.69 -0.10
CA GLU A 4 20.12 -28.57 -0.70
C GLU A 4 19.15 -27.79 0.18
N ASN A 5 19.18 -28.03 1.51
CA ASN A 5 18.37 -27.26 2.46
C ASN A 5 18.71 -25.75 2.48
N ASN A 6 19.98 -25.39 2.27
CA ASN A 6 20.39 -23.99 2.18
C ASN A 6 19.96 -23.32 0.87
N GLN A 7 19.88 -24.06 -0.24
CA GLN A 7 19.42 -23.54 -1.52
C GLN A 7 17.89 -23.30 -1.51
N HIS A 8 17.12 -24.19 -0.92
CA HIS A 8 15.67 -24.01 -0.77
C HIS A 8 15.32 -22.84 0.16
N ALA A 9 16.06 -22.64 1.25
CA ALA A 9 15.91 -21.50 2.14
C ALA A 9 16.28 -20.17 1.47
N GLY A 10 17.32 -20.16 0.65
CA GLY A 10 17.74 -18.98 -0.13
C GLY A 10 16.70 -18.58 -1.19
N ASN A 11 16.13 -19.56 -1.90
CA ASN A 11 15.12 -19.33 -2.92
C ASN A 11 13.78 -18.85 -2.30
N ALA A 12 13.38 -19.40 -1.16
CA ALA A 12 12.18 -18.95 -0.45
C ALA A 12 12.32 -17.53 0.08
N GLY A 13 13.50 -17.15 0.59
CA GLY A 13 13.81 -15.79 1.02
C GLY A 13 13.79 -14.79 -0.16
N GLY A 14 14.38 -15.16 -1.28
CA GLY A 14 14.39 -14.34 -2.50
C GLY A 14 12.98 -14.10 -3.06
N LEU A 15 12.15 -15.16 -3.10
CA LEU A 15 10.75 -15.05 -3.54
C LEU A 15 9.93 -14.13 -2.61
N LEU A 16 10.13 -14.26 -1.30
CA LEU A 16 9.45 -13.40 -0.33
C LEU A 16 9.81 -11.93 -0.54
N VAL A 17 11.09 -11.61 -0.66
CA VAL A 17 11.56 -10.24 -0.92
C VAL A 17 11.00 -9.72 -2.24
N PHE A 18 10.96 -10.53 -3.28
CA PHE A 18 10.37 -10.15 -4.57
C PHE A 18 8.87 -9.81 -4.45
N ILE A 19 8.09 -10.66 -3.76
CA ILE A 19 6.65 -10.42 -3.52
C ILE A 19 6.42 -9.13 -2.73
N LEU A 20 7.23 -8.89 -1.69
CA LEU A 20 7.14 -7.67 -0.88
C LEU A 20 7.48 -6.42 -1.70
N THR A 21 8.54 -6.50 -2.51
CA THR A 21 8.95 -5.42 -3.40
C THR A 21 7.87 -5.11 -4.43
N ALA A 22 7.28 -6.13 -5.05
CA ALA A 22 6.17 -5.97 -5.98
C ALA A 22 4.95 -5.32 -5.31
N GLY A 23 4.63 -5.70 -4.07
CA GLY A 23 3.55 -5.09 -3.29
C GLY A 23 3.82 -3.62 -2.97
N VAL A 24 5.01 -3.27 -2.49
CA VAL A 24 5.42 -1.88 -2.23
C VAL A 24 5.40 -1.07 -3.54
N PHE A 25 5.93 -1.64 -4.62
CA PHE A 25 5.90 -1.00 -5.93
C PHE A 25 4.48 -0.71 -6.40
N GLY A 26 3.55 -1.67 -6.28
CA GLY A 26 2.15 -1.50 -6.63
C GLY A 26 1.47 -0.38 -5.83
N ILE A 27 1.72 -0.32 -4.52
CA ILE A 27 1.20 0.73 -3.64
C ILE A 27 1.75 2.10 -4.05
N ILE A 28 3.07 2.24 -4.18
CA ILE A 28 3.71 3.51 -4.57
C ILE A 28 3.26 3.95 -5.98
N ASN A 29 3.13 2.99 -6.91
CA ASN A 29 2.65 3.30 -8.26
C ASN A 29 1.20 3.81 -8.25
N THR A 30 0.34 3.26 -7.38
CA THR A 30 -1.02 3.77 -7.18
C THR A 30 -1.03 5.20 -6.63
N GLU A 31 -0.10 5.55 -5.75
CA GLU A 31 -0.01 6.89 -5.17
C GLU A 31 0.57 7.90 -6.16
N MET A 32 1.72 7.59 -6.75
CA MET A 32 2.42 8.49 -7.68
C MET A 32 1.69 8.58 -9.03
N GLY A 33 1.06 7.50 -9.48
CA GLY A 33 0.25 7.48 -10.69
C GLY A 33 -0.88 8.50 -10.67
N VAL A 34 -1.52 8.69 -9.52
CA VAL A 34 -2.59 9.69 -9.37
C VAL A 34 -2.08 11.11 -9.59
N VAL A 35 -0.87 11.43 -9.13
CA VAL A 35 -0.25 12.75 -9.37
C VAL A 35 -0.12 13.03 -10.87
N GLY A 36 0.27 12.01 -11.64
CA GLY A 36 0.44 12.12 -13.09
C GLY A 36 -0.87 12.30 -13.87
N ILE A 37 -2.00 11.89 -13.32
CA ILE A 37 -3.32 11.94 -13.97
C ILE A 37 -4.29 12.94 -13.33
N LEU A 38 -3.82 13.85 -12.48
CA LEU A 38 -4.68 14.87 -11.85
C LEU A 38 -5.53 15.68 -12.84
N PRO A 39 -4.99 16.12 -14.01
CA PRO A 39 -5.80 16.82 -15.00
C PRO A 39 -6.94 15.95 -15.55
N GLN A 40 -6.69 14.65 -15.80
CA GLN A 40 -7.72 13.72 -16.29
C GLN A 40 -8.80 13.46 -15.22
N ILE A 41 -8.41 13.40 -13.94
CA ILE A 41 -9.35 13.29 -12.83
C ILE A 41 -10.24 14.53 -12.77
N ALA A 42 -9.64 15.73 -12.87
CA ALA A 42 -10.36 16.99 -12.88
C ALA A 42 -11.37 17.06 -14.01
N GLU A 43 -10.99 16.65 -15.21
CA GLU A 43 -11.86 16.60 -16.38
C GLU A 43 -13.00 15.59 -16.22
N THR A 44 -12.69 14.36 -15.77
CA THR A 44 -13.66 13.28 -15.58
C THR A 44 -14.75 13.67 -14.58
N PHE A 45 -14.36 14.26 -13.47
CA PHE A 45 -15.33 14.66 -12.40
C PHE A 45 -15.83 16.09 -12.54
N ARG A 46 -15.42 16.84 -13.60
CA ARG A 46 -15.78 18.23 -13.86
C ARG A 46 -15.48 19.15 -12.68
N ILE A 47 -14.31 19.00 -12.09
CA ILE A 47 -13.81 19.79 -10.96
C ILE A 47 -12.51 20.50 -11.36
N SER A 48 -12.02 21.41 -10.53
CA SER A 48 -10.74 22.06 -10.76
C SER A 48 -9.56 21.12 -10.50
N VAL A 49 -8.41 21.35 -11.14
CA VAL A 49 -7.18 20.57 -10.87
C VAL A 49 -6.73 20.67 -9.41
N PRO A 50 -6.80 21.85 -8.75
CA PRO A 50 -6.58 21.96 -7.30
C PRO A 50 -7.51 21.08 -6.48
N ASP A 51 -8.80 20.98 -6.83
CA ASP A 51 -9.74 20.11 -6.14
C ASP A 51 -9.39 18.64 -6.35
N ALA A 52 -9.01 18.24 -7.56
CA ALA A 52 -8.50 16.90 -7.84
C ALA A 52 -7.26 16.57 -6.99
N GLY A 53 -6.44 17.57 -6.66
CA GLY A 53 -5.27 17.45 -5.77
C GLY A 53 -5.61 16.95 -4.36
N TRP A 54 -6.86 17.05 -3.90
CA TRP A 54 -7.29 16.48 -2.63
C TRP A 54 -7.17 14.95 -2.60
N THR A 55 -7.18 14.27 -3.74
CA THR A 55 -6.93 12.83 -3.82
C THR A 55 -5.54 12.45 -3.29
N VAL A 56 -4.57 13.32 -3.47
CA VAL A 56 -3.19 13.16 -2.98
C VAL A 56 -3.03 13.77 -1.59
N GLY A 57 -3.54 14.99 -1.39
CA GLY A 57 -3.38 15.72 -0.13
C GLY A 57 -4.06 15.02 1.05
N LEU A 58 -5.30 14.56 0.89
CA LEU A 58 -6.03 13.83 1.92
C LEU A 58 -5.34 12.50 2.24
N PHE A 59 -4.89 11.78 1.22
CA PHE A 59 -4.15 10.54 1.41
C PHE A 59 -2.87 10.78 2.22
N ALA A 60 -2.04 11.74 1.82
CA ALA A 60 -0.80 12.09 2.50
C ALA A 60 -1.04 12.54 3.96
N LEU A 61 -2.10 13.32 4.21
CA LEU A 61 -2.47 13.75 5.55
C LEU A 61 -2.83 12.56 6.45
N ILE A 62 -3.65 11.63 5.95
CA ILE A 62 -4.04 10.43 6.70
C ILE A 62 -2.81 9.55 6.98
N VAL A 63 -1.93 9.35 6.00
CA VAL A 63 -0.68 8.61 6.18
C VAL A 63 0.17 9.28 7.26
N ALA A 64 0.35 10.59 7.22
CA ALA A 64 1.16 11.32 8.20
C ALA A 64 0.61 11.19 9.63
N LEU A 65 -0.71 11.27 9.80
CA LEU A 65 -1.35 11.14 11.11
C LEU A 65 -1.36 9.69 11.62
N SER A 66 -1.47 8.72 10.73
CA SER A 66 -1.55 7.30 11.08
C SER A 66 -0.19 6.64 11.28
N ALA A 67 0.87 7.15 10.64
CA ALA A 67 2.21 6.56 10.67
C ALA A 67 2.77 6.29 12.08
N PRO A 68 2.66 7.19 13.08
CA PRO A 68 3.18 6.91 14.41
C PRO A 68 2.34 5.91 15.21
N VAL A 69 1.05 5.78 14.91
CA VAL A 69 0.09 5.01 15.72
C VAL A 69 -0.22 3.63 15.14
N MET A 70 -0.48 3.57 13.86
CA MET A 70 -0.97 2.34 13.20
C MET A 70 0.02 1.16 13.26
N PRO A 71 1.33 1.31 13.02
CA PRO A 71 2.27 0.20 13.16
C PRO A 71 2.31 -0.37 14.58
N MET A 72 2.15 0.47 15.60
CA MET A 72 2.09 0.04 17.01
C MET A 72 0.82 -0.76 17.29
N LEU A 73 -0.31 -0.30 16.80
CA LEU A 73 -1.61 -0.95 16.99
C LEU A 73 -1.63 -2.36 16.36
N PHE A 74 -1.04 -2.50 15.18
CA PHE A 74 -0.97 -3.75 14.44
C PHE A 74 0.25 -4.64 14.80
N SER A 75 1.09 -4.23 15.74
CA SER A 75 2.31 -4.97 16.14
C SER A 75 2.03 -6.39 16.67
N ARG A 76 0.84 -6.62 17.22
CA ARG A 76 0.39 -7.92 17.77
C ARG A 76 -0.38 -8.77 16.75
N VAL A 77 -0.69 -8.24 15.58
CA VAL A 77 -1.44 -8.95 14.54
C VAL A 77 -0.47 -9.72 13.65
N ASN A 78 -0.92 -10.88 13.17
CA ASN A 78 -0.11 -11.68 12.24
C ASN A 78 0.26 -10.86 11.01
N ARG A 79 1.56 -10.77 10.72
CA ARG A 79 2.11 -9.98 9.60
C ARG A 79 1.45 -10.31 8.27
N ARG A 80 1.24 -11.61 7.99
CA ARG A 80 0.59 -12.05 6.75
C ARG A 80 -0.83 -11.50 6.62
N THR A 81 -1.60 -11.55 7.71
CA THR A 81 -2.96 -11.03 7.74
C THR A 81 -2.99 -9.53 7.46
N VAL A 82 -2.12 -8.76 8.12
CA VAL A 82 -2.05 -7.30 7.93
C VAL A 82 -1.65 -6.93 6.50
N MET A 83 -0.68 -7.64 5.93
CA MET A 83 -0.24 -7.40 4.56
C MET A 83 -1.33 -7.71 3.53
N LEU A 84 -2.06 -8.82 3.72
CA LEU A 84 -3.18 -9.19 2.88
C LEU A 84 -4.34 -8.19 3.01
N LEU A 85 -4.64 -7.73 4.23
CA LEU A 85 -5.65 -6.70 4.47
C LEU A 85 -5.27 -5.39 3.78
N ALA A 86 -4.01 -4.95 3.89
CA ALA A 86 -3.55 -3.74 3.24
C ALA A 86 -3.67 -3.84 1.72
N LEU A 87 -3.12 -4.89 1.10
CA LEU A 87 -3.20 -5.09 -0.35
C LEU A 87 -4.65 -5.25 -0.82
N GLY A 88 -5.48 -6.02 -0.11
CA GLY A 88 -6.90 -6.18 -0.41
C GLY A 88 -7.66 -4.86 -0.36
N THR A 89 -7.39 -4.03 0.64
CA THR A 89 -8.01 -2.71 0.80
C THR A 89 -7.58 -1.75 -0.31
N PHE A 90 -6.30 -1.75 -0.71
CA PHE A 90 -5.82 -0.97 -1.85
C PHE A 90 -6.47 -1.43 -3.16
N THR A 91 -6.55 -2.74 -3.38
CA THR A 91 -7.19 -3.30 -4.58
C THR A 91 -8.67 -2.93 -4.65
N LEU A 92 -9.39 -3.10 -3.54
CA LEU A 92 -10.81 -2.76 -3.47
C LEU A 92 -11.05 -1.26 -3.65
N SER A 93 -10.23 -0.41 -3.03
CA SER A 93 -10.27 1.04 -3.20
C SER A 93 -10.09 1.47 -4.66
N ASN A 94 -9.11 0.88 -5.34
CA ASN A 94 -8.87 1.17 -6.75
C ASN A 94 -10.03 0.69 -7.63
N LEU A 95 -10.60 -0.48 -7.32
CA LEU A 95 -11.77 -1.00 -8.04
C LEU A 95 -12.98 -0.08 -7.87
N VAL A 96 -13.30 0.32 -6.64
CA VAL A 96 -14.38 1.27 -6.35
C VAL A 96 -14.15 2.59 -7.07
N SER A 97 -12.92 3.12 -7.04
CA SER A 97 -12.56 4.37 -7.71
C SER A 97 -12.70 4.29 -9.23
N ALA A 98 -12.49 3.10 -9.82
CA ALA A 98 -12.61 2.91 -11.27
C ALA A 98 -14.06 2.89 -11.78
N PHE A 99 -15.03 2.55 -10.93
CA PHE A 99 -16.43 2.38 -11.31
C PHE A 99 -17.36 3.47 -10.75
N THR A 100 -16.83 4.44 -9.99
CA THR A 100 -17.66 5.50 -9.41
C THR A 100 -17.62 6.78 -10.23
N ASP A 101 -18.75 7.44 -10.36
CA ASP A 101 -18.89 8.77 -10.97
C ASP A 101 -18.84 9.90 -9.90
N SER A 102 -18.67 9.56 -8.63
CA SER A 102 -18.64 10.52 -7.52
C SER A 102 -17.23 10.74 -7.01
N PHE A 103 -16.72 11.96 -7.13
CA PHE A 103 -15.42 12.37 -6.60
C PHE A 103 -15.30 12.15 -5.08
N THR A 104 -16.38 12.41 -4.33
CA THR A 104 -16.42 12.17 -2.88
C THR A 104 -16.20 10.69 -2.54
N VAL A 105 -16.78 9.78 -3.32
CA VAL A 105 -16.57 8.34 -3.14
C VAL A 105 -15.12 7.95 -3.40
N VAL A 106 -14.48 8.55 -4.41
CA VAL A 106 -13.04 8.36 -4.67
C VAL A 106 -12.21 8.80 -3.47
N LEU A 107 -12.49 9.96 -2.88
CA LEU A 107 -11.78 10.45 -1.70
C LEU A 107 -11.92 9.50 -0.50
N ILE A 108 -13.14 9.06 -0.20
CA ILE A 108 -13.41 8.13 0.91
C ILE A 108 -12.73 6.78 0.65
N ALA A 109 -12.86 6.24 -0.56
CA ALA A 109 -12.24 4.97 -0.93
C ALA A 109 -10.71 5.02 -0.77
N ARG A 110 -10.06 6.15 -1.09
CA ARG A 110 -8.62 6.34 -0.91
C ARG A 110 -8.20 6.58 0.55
N ALA A 111 -9.08 7.12 1.38
CA ALA A 111 -8.81 7.35 2.79
C ALA A 111 -8.60 6.05 3.57
N ILE A 112 -9.36 5.01 3.24
CA ILE A 112 -9.32 3.72 3.96
C ILE A 112 -7.94 3.05 3.85
N PRO A 113 -7.36 2.81 2.64
CA PRO A 113 -6.03 2.21 2.53
C PRO A 113 -4.91 3.11 3.07
N ALA A 114 -5.10 4.43 3.12
CA ALA A 114 -4.13 5.37 3.67
C ALA A 114 -3.78 5.06 5.13
N PHE A 115 -4.75 4.60 5.94
CA PHE A 115 -4.48 4.17 7.31
C PHE A 115 -3.59 2.92 7.41
N LEU A 116 -3.70 2.00 6.46
CA LEU A 116 -2.94 0.75 6.45
C LEU A 116 -1.59 0.89 5.75
N HIS A 117 -1.39 1.94 4.96
CA HIS A 117 -0.15 2.18 4.22
C HIS A 117 1.10 2.16 5.11
N PRO A 118 1.18 2.93 6.23
CA PRO A 118 2.36 2.92 7.09
C PRO A 118 2.64 1.55 7.71
N VAL A 119 1.58 0.79 8.01
CA VAL A 119 1.71 -0.56 8.58
C VAL A 119 2.33 -1.51 7.57
N TYR A 120 1.84 -1.48 6.31
CA TYR A 120 2.38 -2.31 5.25
C TYR A 120 3.86 -2.02 4.99
N VAL A 121 4.20 -0.74 4.83
CA VAL A 121 5.58 -0.30 4.56
C VAL A 121 6.52 -0.69 5.71
N SER A 122 6.12 -0.42 6.95
CA SER A 122 6.89 -0.79 8.15
C SER A 122 7.14 -2.30 8.22
N MET A 123 6.11 -3.12 7.97
CA MET A 123 6.25 -4.57 7.97
C MET A 123 7.10 -5.09 6.81
N ALA A 124 6.96 -4.53 5.61
CA ALA A 124 7.76 -4.90 4.46
C ALA A 124 9.25 -4.65 4.71
N PHE A 125 9.61 -3.49 5.27
CA PHE A 125 10.99 -3.20 5.67
C PHE A 125 11.51 -4.14 6.76
N THR A 126 10.69 -4.43 7.76
CA THR A 126 11.07 -5.34 8.85
C THR A 126 11.37 -6.75 8.32
N VAL A 127 10.56 -7.24 7.40
CA VAL A 127 10.75 -8.57 6.80
C VAL A 127 11.96 -8.56 5.85
N ALA A 128 12.14 -7.52 5.05
CA ALA A 128 13.28 -7.40 4.14
C ALA A 128 14.62 -7.28 4.88
N ALA A 129 14.64 -6.66 6.06
CA ALA A 129 15.83 -6.53 6.91
C ALA A 129 16.12 -7.77 7.77
N ALA A 130 15.22 -8.75 7.83
CA ALA A 130 15.44 -9.96 8.61
C ALA A 130 16.52 -10.84 7.97
N PRO A 131 17.47 -11.41 8.75
CA PRO A 131 18.48 -12.32 8.22
C PRO A 131 17.83 -13.52 7.55
N ALA A 132 18.34 -13.90 6.38
CA ALA A 132 17.87 -15.07 5.65
C ALA A 132 17.94 -16.32 6.54
N GLY A 133 16.77 -16.85 6.93
CA GLY A 133 16.65 -18.04 7.79
C GLY A 133 15.84 -17.85 9.08
N LYS A 134 15.31 -16.66 9.36
CA LYS A 134 14.44 -16.37 10.54
C LYS A 134 13.08 -15.77 10.16
N ALA A 135 12.69 -15.87 8.91
CA ALA A 135 11.37 -15.43 8.44
C ALA A 135 10.40 -16.61 8.37
#